data_5807e5a2e2caa9455cada1bc0f4a7a2c
#
_entry.id   5807e5a2e2caa9455cada1bc0f4a7a2c
#
_cell.length_a   1.000
_cell.length_b   1.000
_cell.length_c   1.000
_cell.angle_alpha   90.00
_cell.angle_beta   90.00
_cell.angle_gamma   90.00
#
_symmetry.space_group_name_H-M   'P 1'
#
loop_
_entity.id
_entity.type
_entity.pdbx_description
1 polymer ?
#
loop_
_entity_poly.entity_id
_entity_poly.type
_entity_poly.pdbx_seq_one_letter_code
_entity_poly.pdbx_strand_id
1 'polypeptide(L)'
;MTGDRSDEAREAYGRLVARRERVQAGEVPWSALCDEFFTDDVVFIDPAWGRNEGRAAVADFMDRSMVGLEDWTFPEEWTMVDGDRVVSFWWNRLPGTRPDGRPYQAPGISILHYAGDGRFSYECDLLNMAEVFEVMKDSGWAPAGPVGIPPKRPDRDITPPR
;
A
#
# COMPACT_ATOMS: atom_id res chain seq x y z
N MET A 1 -31.69 -2.05 6.43
CA MET A 1 -30.98 -2.99 5.53
C MET A 1 -29.83 -2.20 4.92
N THR A 2 -28.61 -2.42 5.39
CA THR A 2 -27.43 -1.95 4.67
C THR A 2 -27.38 -2.78 3.39
N GLY A 3 -27.68 -2.16 2.24
CA GLY A 3 -27.53 -2.80 0.94
C GLY A 3 -26.08 -3.32 0.79
N ASP A 4 -25.91 -4.34 -0.01
CA ASP A 4 -24.59 -4.85 -0.35
C ASP A 4 -23.79 -3.71 -1.00
N ARG A 5 -22.70 -3.27 -0.33
CA ARG A 5 -21.84 -2.17 -0.77
C ARG A 5 -20.67 -2.65 -1.62
N SER A 6 -20.67 -3.92 -1.99
CA SER A 6 -19.55 -4.54 -2.74
C SER A 6 -19.26 -3.83 -4.06
N ASP A 7 -20.28 -3.39 -4.79
CA ASP A 7 -20.09 -2.71 -6.07
C ASP A 7 -19.48 -1.30 -5.87
N GLU A 8 -19.97 -0.56 -4.88
CA GLU A 8 -19.38 0.76 -4.53
C GLU A 8 -17.95 0.63 -4.09
N ALA A 9 -17.65 -0.34 -3.19
CA ALA A 9 -16.30 -0.59 -2.70
C ALA A 9 -15.36 -1.02 -3.83
N ARG A 10 -15.83 -1.88 -4.73
CA ARG A 10 -15.07 -2.33 -5.91
C ARG A 10 -14.75 -1.17 -6.85
N GLU A 11 -15.72 -0.31 -7.12
CA GLU A 11 -15.52 0.87 -7.97
C GLU A 11 -14.54 1.86 -7.33
N ALA A 12 -14.70 2.16 -6.03
CA ALA A 12 -13.80 3.03 -5.29
C ALA A 12 -12.37 2.49 -5.29
N TYR A 13 -12.19 1.19 -5.05
CA TYR A 13 -10.88 0.54 -5.08
C TYR A 13 -10.27 0.55 -6.49
N GLY A 14 -11.05 0.32 -7.53
CA GLY A 14 -10.58 0.44 -8.92
C GLY A 14 -10.05 1.83 -9.26
N ARG A 15 -10.71 2.88 -8.78
CA ARG A 15 -10.22 4.27 -8.93
C ARG A 15 -8.92 4.51 -8.15
N LEU A 16 -8.81 3.96 -6.93
CA LEU A 16 -7.58 4.05 -6.13
C LEU A 16 -6.41 3.39 -6.86
N VAL A 17 -6.61 2.18 -7.41
CA VAL A 17 -5.58 1.46 -8.19
C VAL A 17 -5.15 2.27 -9.40
N ALA A 18 -6.09 2.79 -10.18
CA ALA A 18 -5.80 3.63 -11.35
C ALA A 18 -5.02 4.90 -10.97
N ARG A 19 -5.36 5.53 -9.83
CA ARG A 19 -4.64 6.69 -9.32
C ARG A 19 -3.22 6.33 -8.88
N ARG A 20 -3.05 5.18 -8.21
CA ARG A 20 -1.76 4.65 -7.78
C ARG A 20 -0.81 4.41 -8.97
N GLU A 21 -1.31 3.97 -10.12
CA GLU A 21 -0.49 3.84 -11.33
C GLU A 21 0.11 5.18 -11.76
N ARG A 22 -0.64 6.26 -11.67
CA ARG A 22 -0.13 7.62 -11.95
C ARG A 22 0.90 8.09 -10.91
N VAL A 23 0.72 7.70 -9.65
CA VAL A 23 1.72 7.96 -8.61
C VAL A 23 3.02 7.21 -8.91
N GLN A 24 2.94 5.94 -9.28
CA GLN A 24 4.11 5.13 -9.67
C GLN A 24 4.79 5.66 -10.93
N ALA A 25 4.04 6.28 -11.84
CA ALA A 25 4.60 6.99 -13.00
C ALA A 25 5.28 8.33 -12.65
N GLY A 26 5.25 8.75 -11.38
CA GLY A 26 5.83 10.00 -10.91
C GLY A 26 5.03 11.25 -11.29
N GLU A 27 3.78 11.10 -11.72
CA GLU A 27 2.93 12.22 -12.14
C GLU A 27 2.37 13.02 -10.95
N VAL A 28 2.14 12.35 -9.82
CA VAL A 28 1.61 12.91 -8.57
C VAL A 28 2.27 12.25 -7.37
N PRO A 29 2.34 12.92 -6.20
CA PRO A 29 2.91 12.32 -4.99
C PRO A 29 2.02 11.22 -4.42
N TRP A 30 2.59 10.34 -3.59
CA TRP A 30 1.85 9.28 -2.90
C TRP A 30 0.76 9.84 -1.98
N SER A 31 1.01 10.96 -1.31
CA SER A 31 0.03 11.67 -0.47
C SER A 31 -1.25 12.07 -1.21
N ALA A 32 -1.22 12.21 -2.53
CA ALA A 32 -2.42 12.50 -3.32
C ALA A 32 -3.50 11.41 -3.20
N LEU A 33 -3.12 10.16 -2.89
CA LEU A 33 -4.08 9.08 -2.61
C LEU A 33 -4.90 9.36 -1.35
N CYS A 34 -4.28 10.00 -0.35
CA CYS A 34 -4.95 10.28 0.92
C CYS A 34 -6.10 11.27 0.76
N ASP A 35 -5.88 12.35 0.03
CA ASP A 35 -6.89 13.40 -0.17
C ASP A 35 -8.10 12.89 -0.94
N GLU A 36 -7.88 11.96 -1.86
CA GLU A 36 -8.92 11.47 -2.76
C GLU A 36 -9.67 10.26 -2.18
N PHE A 37 -8.95 9.32 -1.53
CA PHE A 37 -9.49 8.00 -1.21
C PHE A 37 -9.60 7.66 0.27
N PHE A 38 -9.14 8.50 1.19
CA PHE A 38 -9.20 8.20 2.61
C PHE A 38 -10.07 9.18 3.39
N THR A 39 -10.70 8.68 4.46
CA THR A 39 -11.44 9.51 5.40
C THR A 39 -10.50 10.35 6.26
N ASP A 40 -11.02 11.38 6.95
CA ASP A 40 -10.21 12.24 7.82
C ASP A 40 -9.58 11.48 9.00
N ASP A 41 -10.28 10.44 9.47
CA ASP A 41 -9.91 9.59 10.62
C ASP A 41 -9.29 8.24 10.19
N VAL A 42 -8.83 8.12 8.97
CA VAL A 42 -8.24 6.89 8.45
C VAL A 42 -7.14 6.34 9.36
N VAL A 43 -7.08 5.02 9.47
CA VAL A 43 -5.97 4.28 10.07
C VAL A 43 -5.26 3.48 8.99
N PHE A 44 -3.95 3.70 8.85
CA PHE A 44 -3.10 2.95 7.92
C PHE A 44 -1.97 2.26 8.69
N ILE A 45 -1.81 0.97 8.50
CA ILE A 45 -0.78 0.17 9.14
C ILE A 45 0.13 -0.46 8.10
N ASP A 46 1.42 -0.27 8.25
CA ASP A 46 2.48 -0.94 7.49
C ASP A 46 3.39 -1.70 8.44
N PRO A 47 3.84 -2.92 8.14
CA PRO A 47 4.61 -3.74 9.08
C PRO A 47 5.97 -3.14 9.47
N ALA A 48 6.58 -2.34 8.60
CA ALA A 48 7.85 -1.67 8.88
C ALA A 48 7.66 -0.29 9.55
N TRP A 49 6.64 0.46 9.13
CA TRP A 49 6.39 1.84 9.57
C TRP A 49 5.44 1.94 10.75
N GLY A 50 4.60 0.92 10.96
CA GLY A 50 3.61 0.85 12.02
C GLY A 50 2.32 1.58 11.69
N ARG A 51 1.56 1.90 12.75
CA ARG A 51 0.24 2.52 12.72
C ARG A 51 0.34 4.03 12.54
N ASN A 52 -0.38 4.56 11.57
CA ASN A 52 -0.55 5.98 11.31
C ASN A 52 -2.05 6.31 11.39
N GLU A 53 -2.43 7.32 12.14
CA GLU A 53 -3.83 7.72 12.35
C GLU A 53 -4.09 9.13 11.87
N GLY A 54 -5.18 9.29 11.13
CA GLY A 54 -5.59 10.55 10.53
C GLY A 54 -4.93 10.81 9.17
N ARG A 55 -5.70 11.42 8.27
CA ARG A 55 -5.32 11.61 6.87
C ARG A 55 -3.98 12.34 6.69
N ALA A 56 -3.69 13.35 7.50
CA ALA A 56 -2.43 14.08 7.42
C ALA A 56 -1.21 13.22 7.79
N ALA A 57 -1.32 12.40 8.85
CA ALA A 57 -0.25 11.49 9.27
C ALA A 57 -0.02 10.39 8.24
N VAL A 58 -1.11 9.86 7.65
CA VAL A 58 -1.02 8.84 6.60
C VAL A 58 -0.39 9.41 5.32
N ALA A 59 -0.74 10.64 4.93
CA ALA A 59 -0.14 11.32 3.79
C ALA A 59 1.38 11.51 3.97
N ASP A 60 1.81 11.98 5.13
CA ASP A 60 3.23 12.13 5.46
C ASP A 60 3.97 10.78 5.48
N PHE A 61 3.35 9.75 6.05
CA PHE A 61 3.88 8.38 6.01
C PHE A 61 4.07 7.89 4.57
N MET A 62 3.05 8.02 3.72
CA MET A 62 3.12 7.56 2.33
C MET A 62 4.28 8.20 1.57
N ASP A 63 4.42 9.52 1.66
CA ASP A 63 5.52 10.21 0.97
C ASP A 63 6.88 9.80 1.53
N ARG A 64 7.05 9.72 2.85
CA ARG A 64 8.33 9.35 3.48
C ARG A 64 8.73 7.90 3.24
N SER A 65 7.79 6.97 3.29
CA SER A 65 8.07 5.54 3.15
C SER A 65 8.52 5.15 1.74
N MET A 66 8.14 5.94 0.75
CA MET A 66 8.45 5.67 -0.65
C MET A 66 9.72 6.35 -1.16
N VAL A 67 10.36 7.19 -0.35
CA VAL A 67 11.64 7.83 -0.71
C VAL A 67 12.70 6.77 -0.99
N GLY A 68 13.30 6.81 -2.17
CA GLY A 68 14.35 5.88 -2.60
C GLY A 68 13.84 4.57 -3.22
N LEU A 69 12.51 4.41 -3.35
CA LEU A 69 11.87 3.25 -3.96
C LEU A 69 11.20 3.59 -5.31
N GLU A 70 11.64 4.66 -5.96
CA GLU A 70 10.99 5.20 -7.16
C GLU A 70 11.03 4.23 -8.36
N ASP A 71 11.97 3.28 -8.35
CA ASP A 71 12.12 2.24 -9.37
C ASP A 71 11.41 0.91 -9.02
N TRP A 72 10.78 0.83 -7.83
CA TRP A 72 9.93 -0.30 -7.48
C TRP A 72 8.54 -0.16 -8.09
N THR A 73 7.91 -1.29 -8.34
CA THR A 73 6.51 -1.34 -8.80
C THR A 73 5.68 -2.26 -7.91
N PHE A 74 4.37 -2.02 -7.88
CA PHE A 74 3.44 -2.73 -7.00
C PHE A 74 2.26 -3.30 -7.80
N PRO A 75 2.54 -4.24 -8.76
CA PRO A 75 1.48 -4.81 -9.58
C PRO A 75 0.54 -5.66 -8.75
N GLU A 76 -0.77 -5.43 -8.96
CA GLU A 76 -1.82 -6.22 -8.36
C GLU A 76 -2.01 -7.53 -9.12
N GLU A 77 -2.19 -8.63 -8.39
CA GLU A 77 -2.45 -9.96 -8.94
C GLU A 77 -3.96 -10.25 -8.96
N TRP A 78 -4.64 -10.02 -7.85
CA TRP A 78 -6.09 -10.18 -7.72
C TRP A 78 -6.66 -9.38 -6.55
N THR A 79 -7.98 -9.13 -6.59
CA THR A 79 -8.72 -8.44 -5.53
C THR A 79 -10.03 -9.17 -5.25
N MET A 80 -10.38 -9.26 -3.97
CA MET A 80 -11.66 -9.74 -3.49
C MET A 80 -12.39 -8.63 -2.76
N VAL A 81 -13.70 -8.54 -2.99
CA VAL A 81 -14.57 -7.56 -2.32
C VAL A 81 -15.79 -8.29 -1.78
N ASP A 82 -16.07 -8.08 -0.49
CA ASP A 82 -17.25 -8.58 0.21
C ASP A 82 -17.80 -7.46 1.11
N GLY A 83 -18.99 -6.97 0.77
CA GLY A 83 -19.58 -5.82 1.45
C GLY A 83 -18.69 -4.58 1.38
N ASP A 84 -18.26 -4.13 2.55
CA ASP A 84 -17.35 -2.99 2.73
C ASP A 84 -15.90 -3.42 2.95
N ARG A 85 -15.54 -4.68 2.68
CA ARG A 85 -14.19 -5.21 2.82
C ARG A 85 -13.55 -5.46 1.47
N VAL A 86 -12.32 -4.98 1.32
CA VAL A 86 -11.49 -5.23 0.14
C VAL A 86 -10.22 -5.92 0.59
N VAL A 87 -9.84 -6.98 -0.09
CA VAL A 87 -8.55 -7.66 0.08
C VAL A 87 -7.87 -7.73 -1.28
N SER A 88 -6.68 -7.19 -1.36
CA SER A 88 -5.87 -7.18 -2.58
C SER A 88 -4.56 -7.92 -2.36
N PHE A 89 -4.21 -8.80 -3.28
CA PHE A 89 -2.90 -9.45 -3.35
C PHE A 89 -2.06 -8.81 -4.45
N TRP A 90 -0.83 -8.40 -4.10
CA TRP A 90 0.06 -7.65 -4.97
C TRP A 90 1.52 -8.00 -4.72
N TRP A 91 2.42 -7.48 -5.53
CA TRP A 91 3.84 -7.75 -5.46
C TRP A 91 4.64 -6.49 -5.14
N ASN A 92 5.59 -6.60 -4.20
CA ASN A 92 6.74 -5.68 -4.14
C ASN A 92 7.73 -6.13 -5.19
N ARG A 93 7.76 -5.48 -6.32
CA ARG A 93 8.61 -5.85 -7.45
C ARG A 93 9.75 -4.88 -7.62
N LEU A 94 10.97 -5.41 -7.56
CA LEU A 94 12.21 -4.69 -7.78
C LEU A 94 12.60 -4.71 -9.26
N PRO A 95 13.46 -3.78 -9.70
CA PRO A 95 14.00 -3.81 -11.06
C PRO A 95 14.77 -5.09 -11.38
N GLY A 96 14.77 -5.46 -12.64
CA GLY A 96 15.50 -6.61 -13.16
C GLY A 96 14.76 -7.93 -13.09
N THR A 97 15.41 -8.98 -13.55
CA THR A 97 14.89 -10.34 -13.61
C THR A 97 15.93 -11.33 -13.14
N ARG A 98 15.48 -12.43 -12.53
CA ARG A 98 16.31 -13.57 -12.16
C ARG A 98 16.88 -14.28 -13.41
N PRO A 99 17.94 -15.09 -13.27
CA PRO A 99 18.48 -15.86 -14.39
C PRO A 99 17.47 -16.79 -15.07
N ASP A 100 16.43 -17.20 -14.35
CA ASP A 100 15.34 -18.04 -14.87
C ASP A 100 14.20 -17.22 -15.54
N GLY A 101 14.35 -15.89 -15.65
CA GLY A 101 13.38 -14.98 -16.26
C GLY A 101 12.27 -14.48 -15.34
N ARG A 102 12.20 -14.97 -14.09
CA ARG A 102 11.20 -14.50 -13.11
C ARG A 102 11.57 -13.13 -12.55
N PRO A 103 10.60 -12.27 -12.20
CA PRO A 103 10.90 -11.00 -11.55
C PRO A 103 11.45 -11.20 -10.12
N TYR A 104 12.23 -10.23 -9.65
CA TYR A 104 12.57 -10.09 -8.26
C TYR A 104 11.39 -9.46 -7.53
N GLN A 105 10.63 -10.24 -6.78
CA GLN A 105 9.43 -9.76 -6.10
C GLN A 105 9.09 -10.57 -4.85
N ALA A 106 8.44 -9.90 -3.90
CA ALA A 106 7.90 -10.49 -2.69
C ALA A 106 6.40 -10.14 -2.56
N PRO A 107 5.56 -11.04 -2.03
CA PRO A 107 4.12 -10.80 -1.94
C PRO A 107 3.75 -9.77 -0.88
N GLY A 108 2.64 -9.08 -1.11
CA GLY A 108 1.96 -8.23 -0.15
C GLY A 108 0.45 -8.42 -0.22
N ILE A 109 -0.21 -8.15 0.88
CA ILE A 109 -1.67 -8.17 0.99
C ILE A 109 -2.10 -6.86 1.64
N SER A 110 -3.03 -6.16 1.01
CA SER A 110 -3.73 -5.02 1.61
C SER A 110 -5.14 -5.44 2.02
N ILE A 111 -5.56 -5.01 3.21
CA ILE A 111 -6.92 -5.16 3.73
C ILE A 111 -7.47 -3.76 3.92
N LEU A 112 -8.58 -3.43 3.24
CA LEU A 112 -9.19 -2.10 3.32
C LEU A 112 -10.64 -2.19 3.81
N HIS A 113 -11.08 -1.14 4.52
CA HIS A 113 -12.48 -0.97 4.92
C HIS A 113 -13.07 0.24 4.19
N TYR A 114 -14.05 -0.02 3.37
CA TYR A 114 -14.78 1.02 2.65
C TYR A 114 -15.75 1.74 3.59
N ALA A 115 -15.65 3.06 3.66
CA ALA A 115 -16.47 3.89 4.55
C ALA A 115 -17.69 4.53 3.86
N GLY A 116 -17.71 4.52 2.53
CA GLY A 116 -18.70 5.21 1.70
C GLY A 116 -18.10 6.42 0.97
N ASP A 117 -18.87 7.00 0.10
CA ASP A 117 -18.51 8.20 -0.65
C ASP A 117 -17.15 8.09 -1.38
N GLY A 118 -16.82 6.88 -1.84
CA GLY A 118 -15.59 6.59 -2.54
C GLY A 118 -14.33 6.53 -1.66
N ARG A 119 -14.47 6.44 -0.32
CA ARG A 119 -13.37 6.54 0.63
C ARG A 119 -13.23 5.32 1.52
N PHE A 120 -12.00 5.09 1.99
CA PHE A 120 -11.63 4.04 2.93
C PHE A 120 -11.23 4.66 4.28
N SER A 121 -11.69 4.03 5.37
CA SER A 121 -11.34 4.44 6.74
C SER A 121 -10.20 3.61 7.35
N TYR A 122 -9.79 2.55 6.68
CA TYR A 122 -8.77 1.63 7.17
C TYR A 122 -8.02 1.00 6.00
N GLU A 123 -6.71 0.88 6.15
CA GLU A 123 -5.86 0.04 5.31
C GLU A 123 -4.78 -0.61 6.18
N CYS A 124 -4.58 -1.90 5.98
CA CYS A 124 -3.51 -2.65 6.62
C CYS A 124 -2.76 -3.44 5.56
N ASP A 125 -1.49 -3.12 5.38
CA ASP A 125 -0.59 -3.86 4.52
C ASP A 125 0.11 -4.95 5.33
N LEU A 126 0.13 -6.15 4.81
CA LEU A 126 0.80 -7.29 5.39
C LEU A 126 1.89 -7.80 4.44
N LEU A 127 3.11 -7.75 4.91
CA LEU A 127 4.31 -8.09 4.15
C LEU A 127 5.20 -9.02 4.97
N ASN A 128 5.80 -10.00 4.31
CA ASN A 128 6.91 -10.72 4.90
C ASN A 128 8.21 -9.93 4.69
N MET A 129 8.56 -9.08 5.64
CA MET A 129 9.74 -8.21 5.54
C MET A 129 11.06 -9.01 5.41
N ALA A 130 11.14 -10.21 5.99
CA ALA A 130 12.31 -11.07 5.82
C ALA A 130 12.50 -11.45 4.34
N GLU A 131 11.41 -11.83 3.66
CA GLU A 131 11.43 -12.15 2.23
C GLU A 131 11.73 -10.93 1.36
N VAL A 132 11.19 -9.76 1.69
CA VAL A 132 11.52 -8.49 1.00
C VAL A 132 13.02 -8.24 1.05
N PHE A 133 13.65 -8.37 2.22
CA PHE A 133 15.11 -8.19 2.37
C PHE A 133 15.92 -9.26 1.62
N GLU A 134 15.47 -10.51 1.58
CA GLU A 134 16.10 -11.58 0.80
C GLU A 134 16.06 -11.25 -0.70
N VAL A 135 14.91 -10.82 -1.20
CA VAL A 135 14.74 -10.41 -2.60
C VAL A 135 15.62 -9.21 -2.95
N MET A 136 15.71 -8.21 -2.06
CA MET A 136 16.63 -7.07 -2.24
C MET A 136 18.08 -7.55 -2.37
N LYS A 137 18.51 -8.44 -1.48
CA LYS A 137 19.86 -9.01 -1.51
C LYS A 137 20.12 -9.81 -2.79
N ASP A 138 19.18 -10.67 -3.17
CA ASP A 138 19.30 -11.51 -4.36
C ASP A 138 19.37 -10.71 -5.65
N SER A 139 18.61 -9.61 -5.73
CA SER A 139 18.60 -8.73 -6.90
C SER A 139 19.85 -7.86 -7.01
N GLY A 140 20.60 -7.67 -5.93
CA GLY A 140 21.68 -6.70 -5.84
C GLY A 140 21.20 -5.25 -5.91
N TRP A 141 19.89 -5.03 -5.75
CA TRP A 141 19.33 -3.68 -5.78
C TRP A 141 19.89 -2.82 -4.64
N ALA A 142 20.21 -1.58 -4.98
CA ALA A 142 20.58 -0.55 -4.02
C ALA A 142 19.91 0.77 -4.45
N PRO A 143 19.45 1.59 -3.48
CA PRO A 143 18.85 2.88 -3.79
C PRO A 143 19.87 3.81 -4.40
N ALA A 144 19.44 4.64 -5.36
CA ALA A 144 20.30 5.64 -6.00
C ALA A 144 20.61 6.85 -5.10
N GLY A 145 19.87 7.01 -4.01
CA GLY A 145 19.97 8.14 -3.09
C GLY A 145 19.48 7.80 -1.68
N PRO A 146 19.07 8.82 -0.89
CA PRO A 146 18.48 8.59 0.42
C PRO A 146 17.26 7.69 0.35
N VAL A 147 17.01 6.91 1.40
CA VAL A 147 15.81 6.09 1.58
C VAL A 147 15.05 6.53 2.82
N GLY A 148 13.75 6.30 2.81
CA GLY A 148 12.93 6.44 4.00
C GLY A 148 13.40 5.47 5.10
N ILE A 149 13.49 5.96 6.32
CA ILE A 149 13.93 5.15 7.47
C ILE A 149 12.73 4.92 8.39
N PRO A 150 12.26 3.67 8.51
CA PRO A 150 11.17 3.36 9.42
C PRO A 150 11.58 3.52 10.89
N PRO A 151 10.61 3.71 11.80
CA PRO A 151 10.91 3.81 13.23
C PRO A 151 11.49 2.50 13.77
N LYS A 152 12.38 2.61 14.75
CA LYS A 152 13.02 1.42 15.37
C LYS A 152 12.02 0.50 16.09
N ARG A 153 10.91 1.06 16.58
CA ARG A 153 9.85 0.35 17.30
C ARG A 153 8.50 0.82 16.77
N PRO A 154 8.05 0.33 15.61
CA PRO A 154 6.77 0.70 15.04
C PRO A 154 5.63 0.17 15.91
N ASP A 155 4.57 0.95 16.05
CA ASP A 155 3.30 0.46 16.60
C ASP A 155 2.66 -0.49 15.59
N ARG A 156 2.46 -1.75 15.95
CA ARG A 156 1.89 -2.79 15.11
C ARG A 156 0.46 -3.17 15.51
N ASP A 157 -0.24 -2.29 16.21
CA ASP A 157 -1.66 -2.49 16.47
C ASP A 157 -2.46 -2.38 15.16
N ILE A 158 -3.03 -3.50 14.74
CA ILE A 158 -3.83 -3.61 13.51
C ILE A 158 -5.33 -3.40 13.75
N THR A 159 -5.73 -2.99 14.96
CA THR A 159 -7.14 -2.79 15.29
C THR A 159 -7.74 -1.68 14.40
N PRO A 160 -8.86 -1.95 13.69
CA PRO A 160 -9.56 -0.91 12.94
C PRO A 160 -10.05 0.22 13.85
N PRO A 161 -10.33 1.42 13.31
CA PRO A 161 -10.96 2.49 14.08
C PRO A 161 -12.33 2.04 14.58
N ARG A 162 -12.72 2.55 15.78
CA ARG A 162 -14.00 2.21 16.43
C ARG A 162 -15.14 3.06 15.90
#